data_5705b734bcea16b980b65bbf96dd3f63
#
_entry.id   5705b734bcea16b980b65bbf96dd3f63
#
_cell.length_a   1.000
_cell.length_b   1.000
_cell.length_c   1.000
_cell.angle_alpha   90.00
_cell.angle_beta   90.00
_cell.angle_gamma   90.00
#
_symmetry.space_group_name_H-M   'P 1'
#
loop_
_entity.id
_entity.type
_entity.pdbx_description
1 polymer ?
#
loop_
_entity_poly.entity_id
_entity_poly.type
_entity_poly.pdbx_seq_one_letter_code
_entity_poly.pdbx_strand_id
1 'polypeptide(L)'
;MRENIVLLSLENVLQRQYNPYMQQQKVIILDFGSQTTQLIARRLRELDTFCEILPYNKFPVSDPDVIGVILSGSPYSVYDPQAFKVDLSQFRGRMPILGICYGAQYMSHTLGGKVEPAGSREYGRANLATINLDDPLFHGFEQGSQVWMSHGD
;
A
#
# COMPACT_ATOMS: atom_id res chain seq x y z
N MET A 1 -37.76 5.80 -0.27
CA MET A 1 -36.47 6.50 -0.29
C MET A 1 -35.23 5.60 -0.24
N ARG A 2 -35.33 4.31 0.12
CA ARG A 2 -34.19 3.36 0.12
C ARG A 2 -33.96 2.62 -1.21
N GLU A 3 -35.00 2.47 -2.03
CA GLU A 3 -34.92 1.77 -3.32
C GLU A 3 -34.15 2.56 -4.41
N ASN A 4 -34.23 3.90 -4.38
CA ASN A 4 -33.54 4.74 -5.36
C ASN A 4 -31.99 4.78 -5.19
N ILE A 5 -31.48 4.53 -3.98
CA ILE A 5 -30.04 4.52 -3.71
C ILE A 5 -29.39 3.24 -4.25
N VAL A 6 -30.11 2.12 -4.18
CA VAL A 6 -29.62 0.83 -4.70
C VAL A 6 -29.63 0.83 -6.23
N LEU A 7 -30.66 1.40 -6.86
CA LEU A 7 -30.72 1.53 -8.31
C LEU A 7 -29.65 2.44 -8.88
N LEU A 8 -29.38 3.60 -8.26
CA LEU A 8 -28.30 4.50 -8.65
C LEU A 8 -26.91 3.85 -8.49
N SER A 9 -26.71 3.00 -7.49
CA SER A 9 -25.44 2.27 -7.32
C SER A 9 -25.26 1.17 -8.38
N LEU A 10 -26.34 0.48 -8.77
CA LEU A 10 -26.33 -0.54 -9.81
C LEU A 10 -26.16 0.07 -11.21
N GLU A 11 -26.80 1.18 -11.50
CA GLU A 11 -26.63 1.92 -12.76
C GLU A 11 -25.19 2.42 -12.90
N ASN A 12 -24.59 2.96 -11.82
CA ASN A 12 -23.19 3.36 -11.81
C ASN A 12 -22.21 2.18 -11.96
N VAL A 13 -22.55 1.01 -11.45
CA VAL A 13 -21.77 -0.22 -11.62
C VAL A 13 -21.92 -0.75 -13.04
N LEU A 14 -23.11 -0.74 -13.61
CA LEU A 14 -23.38 -1.23 -14.95
C LEU A 14 -22.84 -0.27 -16.04
N GLN A 15 -22.87 1.04 -15.80
CA GLN A 15 -22.26 2.02 -16.71
C GLN A 15 -20.72 1.98 -16.66
N ARG A 16 -20.11 1.49 -15.59
CA ARG A 16 -18.66 1.23 -15.55
C ARG A 16 -18.23 0.07 -16.44
N GLN A 17 -19.15 -0.76 -16.93
CA GLN A 17 -18.78 -2.01 -17.64
C GLN A 17 -18.42 -1.86 -19.11
N TYR A 18 -18.62 -0.71 -19.77
CA TYR A 18 -18.21 -0.62 -21.17
C TYR A 18 -18.01 0.82 -21.68
N ASN A 19 -16.97 1.48 -21.20
CA ASN A 19 -16.45 2.64 -21.94
C ASN A 19 -15.00 2.32 -22.34
N PRO A 20 -14.72 2.01 -23.61
CA PRO A 20 -13.37 1.73 -24.10
C PRO A 20 -12.42 2.92 -23.97
N TYR A 21 -12.93 4.10 -23.57
CA TYR A 21 -12.17 5.32 -23.32
C TYR A 21 -12.07 5.67 -21.83
N MET A 22 -12.59 4.87 -20.93
CA MET A 22 -12.33 5.05 -19.50
C MET A 22 -10.90 4.53 -19.23
N GLN A 23 -9.99 5.46 -19.05
CA GLN A 23 -8.68 5.20 -18.47
C GLN A 23 -8.89 4.41 -17.17
N GLN A 24 -8.33 3.22 -17.11
CA GLN A 24 -8.52 2.34 -15.97
C GLN A 24 -7.61 2.80 -14.84
N GLN A 25 -8.17 3.50 -13.85
CA GLN A 25 -7.44 3.88 -12.64
C GLN A 25 -6.73 2.68 -12.03
N LYS A 26 -5.48 2.88 -11.63
CA LYS A 26 -4.63 1.81 -11.11
C LYS A 26 -3.80 2.22 -9.91
N VAL A 27 -3.50 1.23 -9.09
CA VAL A 27 -2.52 1.33 -8.02
C VAL A 27 -1.20 0.71 -8.51
N ILE A 28 -0.11 1.43 -8.34
CA ILE A 28 1.23 0.90 -8.63
C ILE A 28 1.81 0.29 -7.36
N ILE A 29 2.28 -0.94 -7.47
CA ILE A 29 3.05 -1.61 -6.41
C ILE A 29 4.51 -1.58 -6.83
N LEU A 30 5.33 -0.82 -6.10
CA LEU A 30 6.78 -0.80 -6.30
C LEU A 30 7.40 -1.97 -5.53
N ASP A 31 8.02 -2.86 -6.29
CA ASP A 31 8.62 -4.09 -5.76
C ASP A 31 10.06 -3.85 -5.32
N PHE A 32 10.30 -3.94 -4.02
CA PHE A 32 11.61 -3.89 -3.39
C PHE A 32 12.18 -5.29 -3.10
N GLY A 33 11.74 -6.31 -3.83
CA GLY A 33 12.21 -7.68 -3.68
C GLY A 33 11.48 -8.49 -2.60
N SER A 34 10.28 -8.10 -2.24
CA SER A 34 9.47 -8.82 -1.26
C SER A 34 8.87 -10.11 -1.82
N GLN A 35 8.90 -11.16 -1.03
CA GLN A 35 8.19 -12.40 -1.34
C GLN A 35 6.66 -12.23 -1.31
N THR A 36 6.16 -11.15 -0.69
CA THR A 36 4.73 -10.89 -0.53
C THR A 36 4.14 -9.95 -1.58
N THR A 37 4.94 -9.40 -2.50
CA THR A 37 4.47 -8.42 -3.50
C THR A 37 3.29 -8.95 -4.33
N GLN A 38 3.34 -10.23 -4.74
CA GLN A 38 2.23 -10.86 -5.47
C GLN A 38 0.97 -11.02 -4.61
N LEU A 39 1.12 -11.24 -3.31
CA LEU A 39 -0.02 -11.33 -2.38
C LEU A 39 -0.70 -9.96 -2.22
N ILE A 40 0.07 -8.88 -2.17
CA ILE A 40 -0.47 -7.51 -2.15
C ILE A 40 -1.31 -7.25 -3.41
N ALA A 41 -0.77 -7.56 -4.59
CA ALA A 41 -1.48 -7.40 -5.84
C ALA A 41 -2.76 -8.26 -5.91
N ARG A 42 -2.69 -9.48 -5.41
CA ARG A 42 -3.86 -10.36 -5.32
C ARG A 42 -4.96 -9.75 -4.45
N ARG A 43 -4.61 -9.19 -3.28
CA ARG A 43 -5.58 -8.55 -2.38
C ARG A 43 -6.25 -7.33 -3.02
N LEU A 44 -5.50 -6.50 -3.76
CA LEU A 44 -6.09 -5.39 -4.49
C LEU A 44 -7.10 -5.86 -5.53
N ARG A 45 -6.77 -6.93 -6.30
CA ARG A 45 -7.68 -7.49 -7.30
C ARG A 45 -8.92 -8.12 -6.68
N GLU A 46 -8.81 -8.75 -5.51
CA GLU A 46 -9.94 -9.26 -4.74
C GLU A 46 -10.88 -8.13 -4.26
N LEU A 47 -10.38 -6.89 -4.23
CA LEU A 47 -11.13 -5.66 -3.93
C LEU A 47 -11.50 -4.87 -5.20
N ASP A 48 -11.56 -5.55 -6.36
CA ASP A 48 -11.88 -4.96 -7.67
C ASP A 48 -10.99 -3.74 -8.03
N THR A 49 -9.77 -3.71 -7.50
CA THR A 49 -8.82 -2.63 -7.74
C THR A 49 -7.74 -3.10 -8.72
N PHE A 50 -7.68 -2.44 -9.89
CA PHE A 50 -6.62 -2.73 -10.86
C PHE A 50 -5.26 -2.28 -10.31
N CYS A 51 -4.23 -3.11 -10.49
CA CYS A 51 -2.89 -2.80 -10.03
C CYS A 51 -1.82 -3.38 -10.95
N GLU A 52 -0.70 -2.69 -11.00
CA GLU A 52 0.52 -3.15 -11.68
C GLU A 52 1.67 -3.26 -10.69
N ILE A 53 2.47 -4.33 -10.83
CA ILE A 53 3.72 -4.49 -10.09
C ILE A 53 4.84 -4.01 -10.98
N LEU A 54 5.61 -3.04 -10.50
CA LEU A 54 6.76 -2.50 -11.20
C LEU A 54 8.01 -2.59 -10.32
N PRO A 55 9.20 -2.73 -10.90
CA PRO A 55 10.44 -2.58 -10.15
C PRO A 55 10.46 -1.23 -9.41
N TYR A 56 11.07 -1.20 -8.23
CA TYR A 56 11.09 -0.04 -7.33
C TYR A 56 11.51 1.28 -8.01
N ASN A 57 12.34 1.21 -9.07
CA ASN A 57 12.90 2.35 -9.80
C ASN A 57 12.18 2.65 -11.14
N LYS A 58 11.00 2.08 -11.36
CA LYS A 58 10.25 2.21 -12.63
C LYS A 58 8.86 2.84 -12.43
N PHE A 59 8.77 3.80 -11.51
CA PHE A 59 7.50 4.52 -11.30
C PHE A 59 7.13 5.34 -12.56
N PRO A 60 5.90 5.22 -13.08
CA PRO A 60 5.44 5.91 -14.28
C PRO A 60 4.98 7.35 -13.95
N VAL A 61 5.91 8.28 -13.82
CA VAL A 61 5.70 9.65 -13.31
C VAL A 61 4.59 10.42 -14.06
N SER A 62 4.43 10.18 -15.35
CA SER A 62 3.50 10.90 -16.21
C SER A 62 2.21 10.14 -16.52
N ASP A 63 1.98 9.02 -15.87
CA ASP A 63 0.77 8.22 -16.09
C ASP A 63 -0.41 8.80 -15.27
N PRO A 64 -1.43 9.36 -15.94
CA PRO A 64 -2.56 9.99 -15.26
C PRO A 64 -3.51 8.99 -14.60
N ASP A 65 -3.40 7.70 -14.94
CA ASP A 65 -4.28 6.65 -14.41
C ASP A 65 -3.82 6.14 -13.05
N VAL A 66 -2.63 6.52 -12.61
CA VAL A 66 -2.11 6.12 -11.29
C VAL A 66 -2.78 6.95 -10.20
N ILE A 67 -3.55 6.26 -9.34
CA ILE A 67 -4.29 6.87 -8.23
C ILE A 67 -3.70 6.59 -6.86
N GLY A 68 -2.69 5.73 -6.77
CA GLY A 68 -2.03 5.39 -5.50
C GLY A 68 -0.79 4.54 -5.72
N VAL A 69 0.08 4.52 -4.71
CA VAL A 69 1.33 3.77 -4.73
C VAL A 69 1.44 2.92 -3.47
N ILE A 70 1.85 1.66 -3.64
CA ILE A 70 2.23 0.79 -2.53
C ILE A 70 3.72 0.50 -2.63
N LEU A 71 4.44 0.75 -1.55
CA LEU A 71 5.85 0.37 -1.40
C LEU A 71 5.89 -0.98 -0.69
N SER A 72 6.41 -2.01 -1.32
CA SER A 72 6.46 -3.36 -0.76
C SER A 72 7.52 -3.51 0.34
N GLY A 73 7.62 -4.68 0.93
CA GLY A 73 8.75 -5.07 1.76
C GLY A 73 10.02 -5.30 0.95
N SER A 74 11.13 -5.51 1.66
CA SER A 74 12.44 -5.81 1.09
C SER A 74 13.19 -6.79 2.00
N PRO A 75 14.12 -7.59 1.47
CA PRO A 75 15.06 -8.37 2.31
C PRO A 75 16.14 -7.51 2.98
N TYR A 76 16.27 -6.24 2.61
CA TYR A 76 17.28 -5.31 3.14
C TYR A 76 16.73 -4.45 4.27
N SER A 77 17.64 -4.01 5.18
CA SER A 77 17.39 -2.87 6.07
C SER A 77 17.53 -1.55 5.30
N VAL A 78 16.86 -0.49 5.76
CA VAL A 78 17.02 0.87 5.19
C VAL A 78 18.43 1.43 5.35
N TYR A 79 19.21 0.86 6.25
CA TYR A 79 20.61 1.22 6.52
C TYR A 79 21.62 0.44 5.67
N ASP A 80 21.19 -0.60 4.97
CA ASP A 80 22.09 -1.38 4.14
C ASP A 80 22.62 -0.54 2.97
N PRO A 81 23.92 -0.63 2.66
CA PRO A 81 24.50 0.06 1.50
C PRO A 81 23.84 -0.33 0.18
N GLN A 82 23.30 -1.54 0.09
CA GLN A 82 22.64 -2.10 -1.08
C GLN A 82 21.10 -1.91 -1.04
N ALA A 83 20.59 -1.20 -0.02
CA ALA A 83 19.16 -0.96 0.10
C ALA A 83 18.59 -0.26 -1.14
N PHE A 84 17.44 -0.74 -1.59
CA PHE A 84 16.74 -0.13 -2.71
C PHE A 84 16.21 1.25 -2.33
N LYS A 85 16.41 2.22 -3.21
CA LYS A 85 15.99 3.61 -3.00
C LYS A 85 15.12 4.07 -4.15
N VAL A 86 14.04 4.76 -3.81
CA VAL A 86 13.13 5.40 -4.77
C VAL A 86 13.00 6.89 -4.42
N ASP A 87 12.88 7.71 -5.43
CA ASP A 87 12.60 9.13 -5.21
C ASP A 87 11.11 9.33 -4.87
N LEU A 88 10.83 9.54 -3.59
CA LEU A 88 9.48 9.76 -3.09
C LEU A 88 8.82 11.03 -3.66
N SER A 89 9.61 12.02 -4.12
CA SER A 89 9.07 13.26 -4.69
C SER A 89 8.25 13.03 -5.96
N GLN A 90 8.45 11.90 -6.64
CA GLN A 90 7.71 11.53 -7.84
C GLN A 90 6.20 11.34 -7.60
N PHE A 91 5.81 10.96 -6.38
CA PHE A 91 4.41 10.66 -6.03
C PHE A 91 3.94 11.26 -4.70
N ARG A 92 4.86 11.65 -3.79
CA ARG A 92 4.49 12.30 -2.52
C ARG A 92 3.77 13.61 -2.76
N GLY A 93 2.63 13.81 -2.05
CA GLY A 93 1.79 15.00 -2.20
C GLY A 93 0.93 15.03 -3.47
N ARG A 94 1.06 14.02 -4.34
CA ARG A 94 0.26 13.88 -5.56
C ARG A 94 -0.81 12.80 -5.44
N MET A 95 -0.52 11.74 -4.71
CA MET A 95 -1.41 10.59 -4.51
C MET A 95 -1.15 9.91 -3.17
N PRO A 96 -2.08 9.08 -2.66
CA PRO A 96 -1.88 8.26 -1.47
C PRO A 96 -0.71 7.29 -1.63
N ILE A 97 0.04 7.09 -0.55
CA ILE A 97 1.15 6.14 -0.48
C ILE A 97 0.94 5.22 0.71
N LEU A 98 1.01 3.92 0.49
CA LEU A 98 1.02 2.91 1.55
C LEU A 98 2.39 2.23 1.59
N GLY A 99 3.08 2.32 2.70
CA GLY A 99 4.31 1.56 2.96
C GLY A 99 4.01 0.27 3.71
N ILE A 100 4.59 -0.85 3.28
CA ILE A 100 4.48 -2.14 3.95
C ILE A 100 5.87 -2.61 4.35
N CYS A 101 6.10 -2.89 5.64
CA CYS A 101 7.38 -3.33 6.18
C CYS A 101 8.51 -2.36 5.76
N TYR A 102 9.49 -2.82 4.96
CA TYR A 102 10.55 -1.96 4.42
C TYR A 102 10.02 -0.66 3.80
N GLY A 103 8.92 -0.70 3.05
CA GLY A 103 8.33 0.50 2.45
C GLY A 103 7.93 1.56 3.48
N ALA A 104 7.37 1.14 4.61
CA ALA A 104 7.04 2.04 5.73
C ALA A 104 8.30 2.59 6.41
N GLN A 105 9.27 1.73 6.68
CA GLN A 105 10.56 2.10 7.27
C GLN A 105 11.31 3.08 6.35
N TYR A 106 11.33 2.79 5.05
CA TYR A 106 11.97 3.65 4.04
C TYR A 106 11.33 5.05 3.98
N MET A 107 9.99 5.12 4.00
CA MET A 107 9.29 6.40 4.08
C MET A 107 9.66 7.15 5.35
N SER A 108 9.61 6.49 6.50
CA SER A 108 9.97 7.09 7.78
C SER A 108 11.40 7.63 7.75
N HIS A 109 12.36 6.80 7.38
CA HIS A 109 13.78 7.17 7.31
C HIS A 109 14.03 8.34 6.35
N THR A 110 13.46 8.28 5.13
CA THR A 110 13.67 9.31 4.09
C THR A 110 13.02 10.65 4.46
N LEU A 111 11.95 10.63 5.24
CA LEU A 111 11.21 11.83 5.66
C LEU A 111 11.71 12.40 7.00
N GLY A 112 12.85 11.95 7.50
CA GLY A 112 13.48 12.45 8.71
C GLY A 112 13.00 11.79 10.01
N GLY A 113 12.23 10.70 9.89
CA GLY A 113 11.90 9.85 11.02
C GLY A 113 13.06 8.93 11.39
N LYS A 114 12.90 8.21 12.48
CA LYS A 114 13.88 7.26 13.01
C LYS A 114 13.39 5.83 12.84
N VAL A 115 14.24 4.98 12.29
CA VAL A 115 14.07 3.54 12.24
C VAL A 115 15.15 2.94 13.14
N GLU A 116 14.76 2.13 14.08
CA GLU A 116 15.71 1.49 15.02
C GLU A 116 15.64 -0.03 14.83
N PRO A 117 16.80 -0.69 14.88
CA PRO A 117 16.82 -2.15 14.91
C PRO A 117 16.00 -2.65 16.11
N ALA A 118 15.11 -3.60 15.90
CA ALA A 118 14.40 -4.23 17.00
C ALA A 118 15.40 -4.94 17.92
N GLY A 119 15.24 -4.77 19.23
CA GLY A 119 16.10 -5.44 20.22
C GLY A 119 15.98 -6.97 20.20
N SER A 120 14.93 -7.49 19.60
CA SER A 120 14.71 -8.90 19.28
C SER A 120 13.94 -8.97 17.96
N ARG A 121 14.26 -9.97 17.13
CA ARG A 121 13.49 -10.25 15.92
C ARG A 121 12.06 -10.62 16.31
N GLU A 122 11.10 -9.90 15.74
CA GLU A 122 9.69 -10.14 16.02
C GLU A 122 9.08 -11.03 14.93
N TYR A 123 8.91 -12.29 15.27
CA TYR A 123 8.23 -13.28 14.44
C TYR A 123 7.08 -13.90 15.20
N GLY A 124 5.87 -13.80 14.68
CA GLY A 124 4.72 -14.46 15.25
C GLY A 124 3.54 -13.54 15.52
N ARG A 125 2.75 -13.93 16.50
CA ARG A 125 1.52 -13.22 16.87
C ARG A 125 1.84 -12.01 17.73
N ALA A 126 1.20 -10.89 17.38
CA ALA A 126 1.20 -9.67 18.18
C ALA A 126 -0.23 -9.12 18.27
N ASN A 127 -0.49 -8.30 19.26
CA ASN A 127 -1.77 -7.60 19.39
C ASN A 127 -1.55 -6.11 19.19
N LEU A 128 -2.46 -5.46 18.46
CA LEU A 128 -2.44 -4.01 18.26
C LEU A 128 -2.76 -3.33 19.60
N ALA A 129 -1.74 -2.80 20.27
CA ALA A 129 -1.89 -2.14 21.57
C ALA A 129 -2.60 -0.79 21.45
N THR A 130 -2.30 -0.05 20.37
CA THR A 130 -2.89 1.26 20.12
C THR A 130 -3.21 1.40 18.64
N ILE A 131 -4.40 1.90 18.32
CA ILE A 131 -4.87 2.17 16.96
C ILE A 131 -5.45 3.59 16.96
N ASN A 132 -5.08 4.39 15.96
CA ASN A 132 -5.79 5.63 15.69
C ASN A 132 -7.06 5.31 14.88
N LEU A 133 -8.20 5.18 15.56
CA LEU A 133 -9.48 4.83 14.93
C LEU A 133 -10.06 5.95 14.04
N ASP A 134 -9.53 7.16 14.14
CA ASP A 134 -9.92 8.28 13.27
C ASP A 134 -9.23 8.21 11.89
N ASP A 135 -8.21 7.36 11.75
CA ASP A 135 -7.53 7.15 10.48
C ASP A 135 -8.32 6.18 9.60
N PRO A 136 -8.69 6.57 8.36
CA PRO A 136 -9.45 5.72 7.44
C PRO A 136 -8.81 4.35 7.17
N LEU A 137 -7.48 4.23 7.28
CA LEU A 137 -6.76 2.97 7.09
C LEU A 137 -7.18 1.90 8.11
N PHE A 138 -7.57 2.33 9.32
CA PHE A 138 -7.94 1.43 10.41
C PHE A 138 -9.45 1.28 10.61
N HIS A 139 -10.24 1.76 9.65
CA HIS A 139 -11.68 1.60 9.73
C HIS A 139 -12.09 0.11 9.79
N GLY A 140 -12.81 -0.28 10.83
CA GLY A 140 -13.22 -1.67 11.07
C GLY A 140 -12.22 -2.50 11.88
N PHE A 141 -11.09 -1.92 12.28
CA PHE A 141 -10.18 -2.57 13.24
C PHE A 141 -10.63 -2.31 14.68
N GLU A 142 -10.30 -3.24 15.57
CA GLU A 142 -10.52 -3.11 17.01
C GLU A 142 -9.18 -3.11 17.74
N GLN A 143 -9.10 -2.32 18.81
CA GLN A 143 -7.93 -2.37 19.70
C GLN A 143 -7.77 -3.77 20.28
N GLY A 144 -6.55 -4.27 20.32
CA GLY A 144 -6.27 -5.64 20.72
C GLY A 144 -6.38 -6.68 19.61
N SER A 145 -6.79 -6.28 18.38
CA SER A 145 -6.80 -7.17 17.22
C SER A 145 -5.46 -7.89 17.05
N GLN A 146 -5.52 -9.19 16.77
CA GLN A 146 -4.33 -10.00 16.54
C GLN A 146 -3.79 -9.76 15.14
N VAL A 147 -2.49 -9.51 15.06
CA VAL A 147 -1.73 -9.36 13.82
C VAL A 147 -0.53 -10.29 13.82
N TRP A 148 0.10 -10.44 12.68
CA TRP A 148 1.33 -11.22 12.53
C TRP A 148 2.48 -10.30 12.20
N MET A 149 3.57 -10.45 12.95
CA MET A 149 4.81 -9.71 12.76
C MET A 149 5.84 -10.62 12.09
N SER A 150 6.65 -10.03 11.20
CA SER A 150 7.75 -10.73 10.53
C SER A 150 8.80 -9.72 10.08
N HIS A 151 9.56 -9.19 11.04
CA HIS A 151 10.63 -8.22 10.76
C HIS A 151 11.74 -8.28 11.80
N GLY A 152 12.91 -7.71 11.45
CA GLY A 152 14.09 -7.61 12.29
C GLY A 152 14.51 -6.18 12.61
N ASP A 153 13.84 -5.19 12.02
CA ASP A 153 14.08 -3.75 12.21
C ASP A 153 12.80 -3.08 12.69
#